data_87e4c9203d1bd8628f93cafdbbbff52c
#
_entry.id   87e4c9203d1bd8628f93cafdbbbff52c
#
_cell.length_a   1.000
_cell.length_b   1.000
_cell.length_c   1.000
_cell.angle_alpha   90.00
_cell.angle_beta   90.00
_cell.angle_gamma   90.00
#
_symmetry.space_group_name_H-M   'P 1'
#
loop_
_entity.id
_entity.type
_entity.pdbx_description
1 polymer ?
#
loop_
_entity_poly.entity_id
_entity_poly.type
_entity_poly.pdbx_seq_one_letter_code
_entity_poly.pdbx_strand_id
1 'polypeptide(L)'
;MAGTGEAADRSADPGGYGIGRTVLSIGAPEFPKALMRTVSRLAAVDHCMVFWFPDDRTAHCLMTAGAIGSGPNLGDAYAGHFHCADPNKDSLLGGPRAAAPIVLPSFERRMYRREYLKLFFEDAGIVDKFATAVWHNGGCFYANFYRLSRSGPFTAAQSARLAHAAPPLAAAIARHFERAAPAPQQADIAPLLRTLFAAAPFAVLTAREREVCTKILLGFSSEAIAAHLAISPHSVLTYRRRAYERLG
;
A
#
# COMPACT_ATOMS: atom_id res chain seq x y z
N MET A 1 51.46 34.25 -14.75
CA MET A 1 50.84 33.81 -13.50
C MET A 1 49.51 33.24 -13.85
N ALA A 2 49.48 31.93 -14.10
CA ALA A 2 48.28 31.22 -14.53
C ALA A 2 47.51 30.76 -13.26
N GLY A 3 46.27 31.23 -13.13
CA GLY A 3 45.32 30.74 -12.14
C GLY A 3 44.62 29.50 -12.72
N THR A 4 45.04 28.34 -12.31
CA THR A 4 44.33 27.08 -12.55
C THR A 4 43.04 27.08 -11.74
N GLY A 5 41.94 27.41 -12.41
CA GLY A 5 40.58 27.16 -11.88
C GLY A 5 40.33 25.66 -11.82
N GLU A 6 40.30 25.13 -10.62
CA GLU A 6 39.97 23.78 -10.28
C GLU A 6 38.50 23.54 -10.69
N ALA A 7 38.32 22.83 -11.81
CA ALA A 7 37.01 22.36 -12.24
C ALA A 7 36.58 21.30 -11.22
N ALA A 8 35.71 21.71 -10.30
CA ALA A 8 35.07 20.81 -9.35
C ALA A 8 34.47 19.62 -10.09
N ASP A 9 34.95 18.44 -9.76
CA ASP A 9 34.47 17.16 -10.24
C ASP A 9 32.96 17.02 -10.05
N ARG A 10 32.20 17.16 -11.17
CA ARG A 10 30.75 16.98 -11.25
C ARG A 10 30.35 15.50 -11.44
N SER A 11 31.22 14.56 -11.08
CA SER A 11 30.93 13.13 -11.09
C SER A 11 30.18 12.65 -9.83
N ALA A 12 29.79 13.59 -8.94
CA ALA A 12 29.12 13.28 -7.68
C ALA A 12 27.67 12.82 -7.89
N ASP A 13 27.48 11.52 -7.73
CA ASP A 13 26.23 10.80 -7.40
C ASP A 13 24.93 11.30 -8.06
N PRO A 14 24.69 10.94 -9.35
CA PRO A 14 23.43 11.28 -10.01
C PRO A 14 22.21 10.64 -9.35
N GLY A 15 22.37 9.61 -8.49
CA GLY A 15 21.32 8.95 -7.74
C GLY A 15 20.86 9.78 -6.53
N GLY A 16 21.77 10.28 -5.72
CA GLY A 16 21.45 11.06 -4.52
C GLY A 16 20.71 12.36 -4.81
N TYR A 17 21.15 13.10 -5.85
CA TYR A 17 20.46 14.32 -6.26
C TYR A 17 19.03 14.06 -6.78
N GLY A 18 18.80 12.95 -7.49
CA GLY A 18 17.48 12.57 -7.99
C GLY A 18 16.52 12.21 -6.84
N ILE A 19 16.99 11.46 -5.87
CA ILE A 19 16.21 11.07 -4.67
C ILE A 19 15.86 12.34 -3.86
N GLY A 20 16.80 13.24 -3.65
CA GLY A 20 16.55 14.51 -2.95
C GLY A 20 15.42 15.32 -3.59
N ARG A 21 15.39 15.43 -4.92
CA ARG A 21 14.28 16.10 -5.63
C ARG A 21 12.94 15.38 -5.47
N THR A 22 12.94 14.06 -5.46
CA THR A 22 11.72 13.26 -5.20
C THR A 22 11.21 13.54 -3.79
N VAL A 23 12.09 13.54 -2.79
CA VAL A 23 11.74 13.86 -1.39
C VAL A 23 11.16 15.27 -1.26
N LEU A 24 11.78 16.28 -1.89
CA LEU A 24 11.30 17.66 -1.86
C LEU A 24 9.95 17.87 -2.57
N SER A 25 9.51 16.93 -3.40
CA SER A 25 8.20 16.95 -4.07
C SER A 25 7.10 16.21 -3.31
N ILE A 26 7.39 15.66 -2.12
CA ILE A 26 6.39 14.98 -1.29
C ILE A 26 5.22 15.93 -0.99
N GLY A 27 3.98 15.44 -1.20
CA GLY A 27 2.77 16.22 -1.01
C GLY A 27 2.41 17.14 -2.19
N ALA A 28 3.30 17.32 -3.17
CA ALA A 28 3.05 18.15 -4.34
C ALA A 28 2.57 17.34 -5.55
N PRO A 29 1.78 17.91 -6.47
CA PRO A 29 1.30 17.24 -7.69
C PRO A 29 2.43 16.76 -8.62
N GLU A 30 3.62 17.33 -8.50
CA GLU A 30 4.80 17.02 -9.29
C GLU A 30 5.51 15.72 -8.86
N PHE A 31 5.14 15.14 -7.73
CA PHE A 31 5.79 13.95 -7.18
C PHE A 31 5.87 12.77 -8.17
N PRO A 32 4.79 12.38 -8.87
CA PRO A 32 4.86 11.29 -9.85
C PRO A 32 5.91 11.54 -10.94
N LYS A 33 6.00 12.78 -11.42
CA LYS A 33 6.98 13.17 -12.43
C LYS A 33 8.41 13.18 -11.88
N ALA A 34 8.60 13.64 -10.64
CA ALA A 34 9.90 13.62 -9.97
C ALA A 34 10.37 12.20 -9.72
N LEU A 35 9.51 11.32 -9.21
CA LEU A 35 9.78 9.91 -9.00
C LEU A 35 10.18 9.22 -10.32
N MET A 36 9.37 9.36 -11.37
CA MET A 36 9.68 8.76 -12.69
C MET A 36 11.02 9.24 -13.23
N ARG A 37 11.35 10.52 -13.14
CA ARG A 37 12.66 11.04 -13.57
C ARG A 37 13.81 10.39 -12.79
N THR A 38 13.64 10.21 -11.48
CA THR A 38 14.65 9.60 -10.61
C THR A 38 14.87 8.14 -11.00
N VAL A 39 13.82 7.32 -11.05
CA VAL A 39 13.95 5.88 -11.35
C VAL A 39 14.38 5.63 -12.80
N SER A 40 13.97 6.48 -13.76
CA SER A 40 14.43 6.39 -15.13
C SER A 40 15.93 6.69 -15.28
N ARG A 41 16.47 7.62 -14.49
CA ARG A 41 17.92 7.89 -14.46
C ARG A 41 18.71 6.77 -13.78
N LEU A 42 18.17 6.22 -12.70
CA LEU A 42 18.81 5.13 -11.97
C LEU A 42 18.91 3.84 -12.79
N ALA A 43 17.84 3.46 -13.47
CA ALA A 43 17.72 2.15 -14.07
C ALA A 43 16.91 2.12 -15.38
N ALA A 44 16.72 3.26 -16.04
CA ALA A 44 15.93 3.36 -17.27
C ALA A 44 14.52 2.75 -17.12
N VAL A 45 13.87 2.95 -15.99
CA VAL A 45 12.49 2.52 -15.74
C VAL A 45 11.57 3.18 -16.76
N ASP A 46 10.72 2.38 -17.41
CA ASP A 46 9.78 2.85 -18.44
C ASP A 46 8.41 3.21 -17.84
N HIS A 47 8.00 2.52 -16.77
CA HIS A 47 6.70 2.72 -16.14
C HIS A 47 6.74 2.37 -14.66
N CYS A 48 5.89 3.02 -13.88
CA CYS A 48 5.76 2.78 -12.44
C CYS A 48 4.28 2.72 -12.05
N MET A 49 3.94 1.76 -11.19
CA MET A 49 2.65 1.70 -10.51
C MET A 49 2.88 1.62 -9.01
N VAL A 50 2.06 2.35 -8.26
CA VAL A 50 2.05 2.32 -6.80
C VAL A 50 0.69 1.87 -6.33
N PHE A 51 0.70 0.87 -5.45
CA PHE A 51 -0.50 0.31 -4.83
C PHE A 51 -0.45 0.48 -3.32
N TRP A 52 -1.60 0.52 -2.72
CA TRP A 52 -1.78 0.51 -1.29
C TRP A 52 -2.71 -0.64 -0.88
N PHE A 53 -2.27 -1.41 0.11
CA PHE A 53 -2.99 -2.53 0.70
C PHE A 53 -3.31 -2.20 2.15
N PRO A 54 -4.57 -1.90 2.49
CA PRO A 54 -4.99 -1.77 3.89
C PRO A 54 -4.96 -3.12 4.61
N ASP A 55 -5.23 -4.20 3.88
CA ASP A 55 -5.33 -5.56 4.36
C ASP A 55 -4.90 -6.57 3.26
N ASP A 56 -5.13 -7.86 3.49
CA ASP A 56 -4.79 -8.95 2.56
C ASP A 56 -5.83 -9.18 1.45
N ARG A 57 -6.94 -8.43 1.46
CA ARG A 57 -8.08 -8.63 0.54
C ARG A 57 -8.31 -7.47 -0.39
N THR A 58 -7.82 -6.30 -0.04
CA THR A 58 -8.11 -5.06 -0.74
C THR A 58 -6.82 -4.43 -1.26
N ALA A 59 -6.86 -3.94 -2.49
CA ALA A 59 -5.78 -3.17 -3.10
C ALA A 59 -6.35 -1.90 -3.74
N HIS A 60 -5.61 -0.80 -3.66
CA HIS A 60 -5.94 0.46 -4.33
C HIS A 60 -4.76 0.88 -5.20
N CYS A 61 -5.04 1.29 -6.44
CA CYS A 61 -4.04 1.91 -7.29
C CYS A 61 -3.95 3.40 -6.92
N LEU A 62 -2.80 3.83 -6.42
CA LEU A 62 -2.55 5.23 -6.03
C LEU A 62 -1.92 6.03 -7.16
N MET A 63 -1.14 5.38 -8.01
CA MET A 63 -0.43 6.02 -9.10
C MET A 63 -0.13 5.03 -10.22
N THR A 64 -0.28 5.52 -11.45
CA THR A 64 0.29 4.92 -12.64
C THR A 64 0.97 6.02 -13.43
N ALA A 65 2.24 5.82 -13.82
CA ALA A 65 3.03 6.84 -14.52
C ALA A 65 4.07 6.19 -15.43
N GLY A 66 4.27 6.77 -16.61
CA GLY A 66 5.27 6.32 -17.58
C GLY A 66 4.67 5.97 -18.92
N ALA A 67 5.23 4.98 -19.60
CA ALA A 67 5.05 4.77 -21.02
C ALA A 67 4.04 3.69 -21.41
N ILE A 68 3.39 3.02 -20.47
CA ILE A 68 2.23 2.16 -20.76
C ILE A 68 1.07 3.10 -21.10
N GLY A 69 0.60 3.02 -22.34
CA GLY A 69 -0.41 3.94 -22.87
C GLY A 69 -1.82 3.70 -22.30
N SER A 70 -2.78 4.46 -22.83
CA SER A 70 -4.18 4.54 -22.43
C SER A 70 -5.03 3.29 -22.78
N GLY A 71 -4.44 2.10 -22.74
CA GLY A 71 -5.17 0.83 -22.81
C GLY A 71 -6.02 0.58 -21.55
N PRO A 72 -6.49 -0.64 -21.33
CA PRO A 72 -7.19 -0.96 -20.09
C PRO A 72 -6.35 -0.50 -18.91
N ASN A 73 -6.99 0.19 -17.95
CA ASN A 73 -6.28 0.72 -16.78
C ASN A 73 -5.70 -0.44 -15.97
N LEU A 74 -4.43 -0.76 -16.23
CA LEU A 74 -3.74 -1.89 -15.60
C LEU A 74 -3.69 -1.75 -14.08
N GLY A 75 -3.62 -0.51 -13.57
CA GLY A 75 -3.65 -0.24 -12.14
C GLY A 75 -4.99 -0.66 -11.52
N ASP A 76 -6.10 -0.29 -12.14
CA ASP A 76 -7.44 -0.68 -11.67
C ASP A 76 -7.71 -2.17 -11.86
N ALA A 77 -7.25 -2.76 -12.98
CA ALA A 77 -7.34 -4.20 -13.20
C ALA A 77 -6.58 -4.98 -12.13
N TYR A 78 -5.36 -4.55 -11.78
CA TYR A 78 -4.58 -5.15 -10.70
C TYR A 78 -5.29 -5.01 -9.36
N ALA A 79 -5.70 -3.80 -8.99
CA ALA A 79 -6.36 -3.53 -7.73
C ALA A 79 -7.72 -4.26 -7.59
N GLY A 80 -8.48 -4.38 -8.70
CA GLY A 80 -9.79 -5.04 -8.67
C GLY A 80 -9.74 -6.57 -8.68
N HIS A 81 -8.76 -7.17 -9.37
CA HIS A 81 -8.81 -8.62 -9.63
C HIS A 81 -7.49 -9.37 -9.45
N PHE A 82 -6.35 -8.77 -9.85
CA PHE A 82 -5.10 -9.53 -9.98
C PHE A 82 -4.19 -9.49 -8.75
N HIS A 83 -4.41 -8.57 -7.81
CA HIS A 83 -3.59 -8.46 -6.59
C HIS A 83 -3.61 -9.76 -5.75
N CYS A 84 -4.74 -10.49 -5.73
CA CYS A 84 -4.85 -11.77 -5.03
C CYS A 84 -3.99 -12.89 -5.65
N ALA A 85 -3.65 -12.75 -6.92
CA ALA A 85 -2.85 -13.72 -7.67
C ALA A 85 -1.39 -13.26 -7.88
N ASP A 86 -0.96 -12.14 -7.29
CA ASP A 86 0.43 -11.70 -7.35
C ASP A 86 1.30 -12.64 -6.49
N PRO A 87 2.34 -13.29 -7.06
CA PRO A 87 3.26 -14.15 -6.31
C PRO A 87 3.96 -13.45 -5.15
N ASN A 88 4.10 -12.12 -5.21
CA ASN A 88 4.69 -11.34 -4.13
C ASN A 88 3.75 -11.13 -2.94
N LYS A 89 2.47 -11.50 -3.05
CA LYS A 89 1.46 -11.27 -2.00
C LYS A 89 1.89 -11.82 -0.64
N ASP A 90 2.38 -13.04 -0.60
CA ASP A 90 2.81 -13.67 0.67
C ASP A 90 4.02 -12.93 1.28
N SER A 91 4.95 -12.50 0.44
CA SER A 91 6.10 -11.69 0.88
C SER A 91 5.70 -10.28 1.33
N LEU A 92 4.63 -9.72 0.75
CA LEU A 92 4.10 -8.40 1.11
C LEU A 92 3.32 -8.43 2.42
N LEU A 93 2.46 -9.42 2.60
CA LEU A 93 1.39 -9.41 3.59
C LEU A 93 1.54 -10.49 4.66
N GLY A 94 2.30 -11.57 4.39
CA GLY A 94 2.50 -12.71 5.28
C GLY A 94 3.65 -12.57 6.28
N GLY A 95 4.50 -11.55 6.12
CA GLY A 95 5.64 -11.30 7.00
C GLY A 95 5.35 -10.33 8.15
N PRO A 96 6.31 -10.12 9.06
CA PRO A 96 6.20 -9.10 10.08
C PRO A 96 6.03 -7.73 9.41
N ARG A 97 5.05 -6.95 9.87
CA ARG A 97 4.75 -5.58 9.37
C ARG A 97 5.84 -4.60 9.82
N ALA A 98 7.06 -4.82 9.36
CA ALA A 98 8.17 -3.94 9.69
C ALA A 98 8.04 -2.61 8.94
N ALA A 99 8.34 -1.50 9.62
CA ALA A 99 8.42 -0.18 9.00
C ALA A 99 9.63 -0.03 8.06
N ALA A 100 10.53 -1.02 8.03
CA ALA A 100 11.66 -1.04 7.11
C ALA A 100 11.20 -1.45 5.70
N PRO A 101 11.57 -0.68 4.67
CA PRO A 101 11.30 -1.05 3.29
C PRO A 101 11.95 -2.39 2.91
N ILE A 102 11.23 -3.19 2.14
CA ILE A 102 11.70 -4.46 1.61
C ILE A 102 11.83 -4.40 0.09
N VAL A 103 12.84 -5.07 -0.46
CA VAL A 103 12.96 -5.36 -1.89
C VAL A 103 12.41 -6.76 -2.12
N LEU A 104 11.51 -6.87 -3.08
CA LEU A 104 10.83 -8.13 -3.38
C LEU A 104 11.63 -8.96 -4.37
N PRO A 105 11.43 -10.29 -4.40
CA PRO A 105 12.10 -11.18 -5.33
C PRO A 105 11.96 -10.73 -6.79
N SER A 106 12.98 -11.04 -7.59
CA SER A 106 12.98 -10.81 -9.03
C SER A 106 11.82 -11.50 -9.70
N PHE A 107 11.34 -10.89 -10.78
CA PHE A 107 10.27 -11.42 -11.60
C PHE A 107 10.66 -12.74 -12.28
N GLU A 108 9.82 -13.76 -12.10
CA GLU A 108 9.87 -15.01 -12.87
C GLU A 108 8.51 -15.27 -13.50
N ARG A 109 8.45 -15.33 -14.84
CA ARG A 109 7.18 -15.50 -15.58
C ARG A 109 6.38 -16.71 -15.12
N ARG A 110 7.03 -17.83 -14.79
CA ARG A 110 6.39 -19.07 -14.30
C ARG A 110 5.60 -18.87 -12.99
N MET A 111 5.84 -17.81 -12.25
CA MET A 111 5.15 -17.50 -10.99
C MET A 111 3.74 -16.95 -11.19
N TYR A 112 3.41 -16.50 -12.39
CA TYR A 112 2.15 -15.82 -12.67
C TYR A 112 1.16 -16.71 -13.42
N ARG A 113 -0.13 -16.54 -13.16
CA ARG A 113 -1.20 -17.20 -13.91
C ARG A 113 -1.27 -16.68 -15.34
N ARG A 114 -1.83 -17.49 -16.26
CA ARG A 114 -1.88 -17.19 -17.70
C ARG A 114 -2.59 -15.87 -17.99
N GLU A 115 -3.70 -15.58 -17.33
CA GLU A 115 -4.49 -14.35 -17.52
C GLU A 115 -3.68 -13.12 -17.10
N TYR A 116 -2.93 -13.22 -16.00
CA TYR A 116 -2.02 -12.18 -15.54
C TYR A 116 -0.90 -11.96 -16.55
N LEU A 117 -0.26 -13.03 -17.02
CA LEU A 117 0.81 -12.96 -18.02
C LEU A 117 0.33 -12.29 -19.30
N LYS A 118 -0.85 -12.67 -19.80
CA LYS A 118 -1.42 -12.09 -21.02
C LYS A 118 -1.62 -10.57 -20.86
N LEU A 119 -2.34 -10.15 -19.83
CA LEU A 119 -2.71 -8.74 -19.67
C LEU A 119 -1.50 -7.84 -19.37
N PHE A 120 -0.66 -8.24 -18.40
CA PHE A 120 0.42 -7.38 -17.92
C PHE A 120 1.70 -7.52 -18.73
N PHE A 121 2.02 -8.73 -19.21
CA PHE A 121 3.31 -8.96 -19.86
C PHE A 121 3.22 -9.01 -21.39
N GLU A 122 2.20 -9.65 -21.94
CA GLU A 122 2.07 -9.77 -23.39
C GLU A 122 1.43 -8.50 -23.99
N ASP A 123 0.23 -8.16 -23.56
CA ASP A 123 -0.55 -7.05 -24.11
C ASP A 123 0.07 -5.67 -23.74
N ALA A 124 0.56 -5.50 -22.51
CA ALA A 124 1.21 -4.27 -22.07
C ALA A 124 2.70 -4.19 -22.44
N GLY A 125 3.29 -5.27 -22.93
CA GLY A 125 4.70 -5.33 -23.35
C GLY A 125 5.70 -5.23 -22.19
N ILE A 126 5.32 -5.58 -20.98
CA ILE A 126 6.21 -5.63 -19.82
C ILE A 126 7.14 -6.84 -19.99
N VAL A 127 8.44 -6.65 -19.83
CA VAL A 127 9.44 -7.72 -19.91
C VAL A 127 10.14 -7.99 -18.60
N ASP A 128 10.18 -7.00 -17.70
CA ASP A 128 10.81 -7.14 -16.39
C ASP A 128 10.18 -6.21 -15.34
N LYS A 129 10.26 -6.60 -14.08
CA LYS A 129 9.68 -5.89 -12.93
C LYS A 129 10.66 -5.87 -11.75
N PHE A 130 10.91 -4.71 -11.20
CA PHE A 130 11.53 -4.53 -9.89
C PHE A 130 10.47 -4.01 -8.92
N ALA A 131 10.43 -4.52 -7.71
CA ALA A 131 9.42 -4.14 -6.73
C ALA A 131 9.99 -3.88 -5.34
N THR A 132 9.40 -2.90 -4.66
CA THR A 132 9.70 -2.57 -3.26
C THR A 132 8.41 -2.28 -2.51
N ALA A 133 8.42 -2.53 -1.21
CA ALA A 133 7.27 -2.26 -0.36
C ALA A 133 7.70 -1.74 1.01
N VAL A 134 6.77 -1.04 1.67
CA VAL A 134 6.94 -0.55 3.04
C VAL A 134 5.59 -0.50 3.74
N TRP A 135 5.57 -0.94 5.00
CA TRP A 135 4.41 -0.76 5.88
C TRP A 135 4.48 0.62 6.54
N HIS A 136 3.40 1.39 6.40
CA HIS A 136 3.29 2.72 6.97
C HIS A 136 1.82 3.05 7.26
N ASN A 137 1.51 3.61 8.46
CA ASN A 137 0.16 4.03 8.86
C ASN A 137 -0.93 2.98 8.62
N GLY A 138 -0.65 1.72 9.00
CA GLY A 138 -1.63 0.63 8.99
C GLY A 138 -1.85 -0.04 7.64
N GLY A 139 -1.10 0.33 6.59
CA GLY A 139 -1.17 -0.31 5.27
C GLY A 139 0.19 -0.52 4.63
N CYS A 140 0.23 -1.33 3.58
CA CYS A 140 1.42 -1.61 2.80
C CYS A 140 1.42 -0.80 1.51
N PHE A 141 2.42 0.04 1.31
CA PHE A 141 2.69 0.71 0.05
C PHE A 141 3.61 -0.18 -0.79
N TYR A 142 3.16 -0.53 -1.98
CA TYR A 142 3.83 -1.43 -2.91
C TYR A 142 4.11 -0.71 -4.22
N ALA A 143 5.37 -0.48 -4.52
CA ALA A 143 5.81 0.20 -5.73
C ALA A 143 6.46 -0.79 -6.70
N ASN A 144 5.99 -0.76 -7.93
CA ASN A 144 6.48 -1.60 -9.03
C ASN A 144 7.09 -0.73 -10.11
N PHE A 145 8.30 -1.04 -10.51
CA PHE A 145 9.06 -0.39 -11.59
C PHE A 145 9.19 -1.39 -12.73
N TYR A 146 8.77 -0.98 -13.93
CA TYR A 146 8.66 -1.87 -15.08
C TYR A 146 9.60 -1.47 -16.21
N ARG A 147 10.11 -2.50 -16.90
CA ARG A 147 10.77 -2.38 -18.19
C ARG A 147 9.85 -2.91 -19.27
N LEU A 148 9.81 -2.19 -20.38
CA LEU A 148 9.05 -2.59 -21.57
C LEU A 148 9.95 -3.25 -22.61
N SER A 149 9.35 -3.97 -23.54
CA SER A 149 10.05 -4.73 -24.60
C SER A 149 11.06 -3.92 -25.39
N ARG A 150 10.76 -2.64 -25.66
CA ARG A 150 11.68 -1.72 -26.35
C ARG A 150 12.98 -1.42 -25.59
N SER A 151 12.96 -1.57 -24.28
CA SER A 151 14.08 -1.24 -23.39
C SER A 151 14.83 -2.47 -22.89
N GLY A 152 14.27 -3.67 -23.09
CA GLY A 152 14.80 -4.93 -22.58
C GLY A 152 14.73 -5.05 -21.05
N PRO A 153 15.15 -6.17 -20.46
CA PRO A 153 15.13 -6.38 -19.01
C PRO A 153 16.15 -5.48 -18.29
N PHE A 154 16.02 -5.37 -16.97
CA PHE A 154 17.02 -4.73 -16.13
C PHE A 154 18.34 -5.47 -16.18
N THR A 155 19.44 -4.74 -16.32
CA THR A 155 20.77 -5.30 -16.09
C THR A 155 21.01 -5.49 -14.59
N ALA A 156 21.96 -6.36 -14.21
CA ALA A 156 22.35 -6.54 -12.81
C ALA A 156 22.74 -5.21 -12.13
N ALA A 157 23.46 -4.34 -12.84
CA ALA A 157 23.85 -3.02 -12.34
C ALA A 157 22.63 -2.08 -12.12
N GLN A 158 21.62 -2.15 -13.00
CA GLN A 158 20.38 -1.37 -12.84
C GLN A 158 19.56 -1.87 -11.66
N SER A 159 19.41 -3.18 -11.51
CA SER A 159 18.74 -3.78 -10.35
C SER A 159 19.43 -3.44 -9.03
N ALA A 160 20.77 -3.48 -9.01
CA ALA A 160 21.54 -3.09 -7.82
C ALA A 160 21.33 -1.61 -7.43
N ARG A 161 21.32 -0.70 -8.42
CA ARG A 161 21.03 0.72 -8.17
C ARG A 161 19.60 0.94 -7.64
N LEU A 162 18.60 0.25 -8.19
CA LEU A 162 17.23 0.28 -7.66
C LEU A 162 17.16 -0.28 -6.25
N ALA A 163 17.81 -1.40 -5.97
CA ALA A 163 17.83 -2.00 -4.64
C ALA A 163 18.45 -1.07 -3.60
N HIS A 164 19.55 -0.38 -3.95
CA HIS A 164 20.18 0.61 -3.07
C HIS A 164 19.26 1.83 -2.84
N ALA A 165 18.54 2.28 -3.86
CA ALA A 165 17.64 3.44 -3.78
C ALA A 165 16.25 3.07 -3.21
N ALA A 166 15.88 1.80 -3.15
CA ALA A 166 14.54 1.35 -2.74
C ALA A 166 14.11 1.85 -1.36
N PRO A 167 14.94 1.81 -0.30
CA PRO A 167 14.51 2.29 1.01
C PRO A 167 14.07 3.75 1.02
N PRO A 168 14.87 4.74 0.58
CA PRO A 168 14.42 6.13 0.57
C PRO A 168 13.28 6.40 -0.42
N LEU A 169 13.20 5.69 -1.55
CA LEU A 169 12.11 5.84 -2.50
C LEU A 169 10.79 5.29 -1.95
N ALA A 170 10.79 4.11 -1.32
CA ALA A 170 9.62 3.53 -0.68
C ALA A 170 9.10 4.43 0.45
N ALA A 171 9.99 4.99 1.28
CA ALA A 171 9.63 5.94 2.32
C ALA A 171 9.01 7.22 1.75
N ALA A 172 9.59 7.78 0.68
CA ALA A 172 9.06 8.97 0.01
C ALA A 172 7.66 8.71 -0.61
N ILE A 173 7.46 7.54 -1.23
CA ILE A 173 6.17 7.10 -1.78
C ILE A 173 5.14 7.01 -0.65
N ALA A 174 5.45 6.33 0.44
CA ALA A 174 4.54 6.18 1.57
C ALA A 174 4.15 7.55 2.16
N ARG A 175 5.11 8.44 2.36
CA ARG A 175 4.84 9.80 2.87
C ARG A 175 4.03 10.65 1.91
N HIS A 176 4.25 10.52 0.59
CA HIS A 176 3.47 11.27 -0.40
C HIS A 176 2.01 10.84 -0.41
N PHE A 177 1.77 9.53 -0.40
CA PHE A 177 0.43 8.98 -0.56
C PHE A 177 -0.31 8.70 0.76
N GLU A 178 0.30 8.90 1.93
CA GLU A 178 -0.34 8.62 3.21
C GLU A 178 -1.70 9.32 3.43
N ARG A 179 -1.89 10.50 2.82
CA ARG A 179 -3.16 11.25 2.90
C ARG A 179 -4.14 10.88 1.79
N ALA A 180 -3.63 10.38 0.66
CA ALA A 180 -4.44 9.94 -0.47
C ALA A 180 -4.80 8.46 -0.37
N ALA A 181 -4.02 7.68 0.39
CA ALA A 181 -4.39 6.33 0.73
C ALA A 181 -5.76 6.39 1.44
N PRO A 182 -6.79 5.68 0.93
CA PRO A 182 -8.04 5.58 1.66
C PRO A 182 -7.68 5.21 3.09
N ALA A 183 -8.21 5.97 4.07
CA ALA A 183 -7.98 5.61 5.47
C ALA A 183 -8.21 4.10 5.58
N PRO A 184 -7.34 3.33 6.27
CA PRO A 184 -7.59 1.91 6.45
C PRO A 184 -9.04 1.86 6.88
N GLN A 185 -9.88 1.21 6.07
CA GLN A 185 -11.29 1.00 6.46
C GLN A 185 -11.13 0.49 7.87
N GLN A 186 -11.62 1.27 8.83
CA GLN A 186 -11.49 0.93 10.25
C GLN A 186 -11.72 -0.56 10.29
N ALA A 187 -10.65 -1.32 10.52
CA ALA A 187 -10.68 -2.77 10.35
C ALA A 187 -11.95 -3.16 11.04
N ASP A 188 -12.91 -3.81 10.34
CA ASP A 188 -14.24 -4.00 10.93
C ASP A 188 -14.00 -4.63 12.29
N ILE A 189 -13.86 -3.77 13.31
CA ILE A 189 -13.52 -4.18 14.65
C ILE A 189 -14.69 -4.94 15.28
N ALA A 190 -15.84 -4.95 14.58
CA ALA A 190 -17.01 -5.67 15.06
C ALA A 190 -16.80 -7.20 15.19
N PRO A 191 -16.11 -7.92 14.27
CA PRO A 191 -15.73 -9.31 14.50
C PRO A 191 -14.78 -9.46 15.69
N LEU A 192 -13.77 -8.57 15.81
CA LEU A 192 -12.84 -8.60 16.94
C LEU A 192 -13.57 -8.36 18.27
N LEU A 193 -14.46 -7.36 18.31
CA LEU A 193 -15.27 -7.07 19.50
C LEU A 193 -16.21 -8.23 19.84
N ARG A 194 -16.80 -8.90 18.83
CA ARG A 194 -17.62 -10.10 19.08
C ARG A 194 -16.80 -11.21 19.72
N THR A 195 -15.59 -11.46 19.24
CA THR A 195 -14.68 -12.45 19.84
C THR A 195 -14.27 -12.05 21.25
N LEU A 196 -13.91 -10.78 21.45
CA LEU A 196 -13.56 -10.24 22.77
C LEU A 196 -14.71 -10.40 23.79
N PHE A 197 -15.93 -10.03 23.38
CA PHE A 197 -17.12 -10.14 24.23
C PHE A 197 -17.59 -11.59 24.47
N ALA A 198 -17.08 -12.57 23.72
CA ALA A 198 -17.33 -13.98 24.00
C ALA A 198 -16.38 -14.56 25.04
N ALA A 199 -15.25 -13.88 25.33
CA ALA A 199 -14.24 -14.31 26.29
C ALA A 199 -14.48 -13.68 27.68
N ALA A 200 -13.88 -14.28 28.73
CA ALA A 200 -13.86 -13.69 30.07
C ALA A 200 -13.05 -12.35 30.05
N PRO A 201 -13.46 -11.31 30.84
CA PRO A 201 -14.57 -11.28 31.78
C PRO A 201 -15.94 -10.98 31.14
N PHE A 202 -16.03 -10.74 29.84
CA PHE A 202 -17.24 -10.25 29.16
C PHE A 202 -18.27 -11.35 28.88
N ALA A 203 -17.93 -12.63 29.11
CA ALA A 203 -18.84 -13.76 28.91
C ALA A 203 -20.11 -13.69 29.83
N VAL A 204 -20.07 -12.88 30.87
CA VAL A 204 -21.22 -12.64 31.78
C VAL A 204 -22.35 -11.85 31.09
N LEU A 205 -22.08 -11.17 29.99
CA LEU A 205 -23.07 -10.40 29.24
C LEU A 205 -23.98 -11.34 28.43
N THR A 206 -25.25 -11.02 28.37
CA THR A 206 -26.18 -11.68 27.44
C THR A 206 -25.85 -11.31 25.98
N ALA A 207 -26.34 -12.11 25.02
CA ALA A 207 -26.14 -11.82 23.60
C ALA A 207 -26.59 -10.39 23.22
N ARG A 208 -27.73 -9.94 23.76
CA ARG A 208 -28.30 -8.61 23.48
C ARG A 208 -27.46 -7.47 24.12
N GLU A 209 -26.97 -7.68 25.31
CA GLU A 209 -26.07 -6.73 25.98
C GLU A 209 -24.74 -6.61 25.22
N ARG A 210 -24.17 -7.72 24.71
CA ARG A 210 -22.97 -7.72 23.87
C ARG A 210 -23.18 -6.95 22.55
N GLU A 211 -24.33 -7.15 21.89
CA GLU A 211 -24.65 -6.40 20.64
C GLU A 211 -24.71 -4.89 20.91
N VAL A 212 -25.38 -4.47 21.98
CA VAL A 212 -25.47 -3.05 22.38
C VAL A 212 -24.08 -2.51 22.71
N CYS A 213 -23.29 -3.20 23.53
CA CYS A 213 -21.94 -2.77 23.90
C CYS A 213 -21.01 -2.70 22.67
N THR A 214 -21.08 -3.67 21.75
CA THR A 214 -20.32 -3.63 20.49
C THR A 214 -20.63 -2.35 19.70
N LYS A 215 -21.90 -1.99 19.55
CA LYS A 215 -22.28 -0.78 18.81
C LYS A 215 -21.88 0.51 19.54
N ILE A 216 -21.91 0.53 20.87
CA ILE A 216 -21.40 1.68 21.65
C ILE A 216 -19.90 1.87 21.37
N LEU A 217 -19.10 0.80 21.41
CA LEU A 217 -17.66 0.87 21.13
C LEU A 217 -17.35 1.26 19.67
N LEU A 218 -18.28 0.97 18.75
CA LEU A 218 -18.22 1.43 17.38
C LEU A 218 -18.66 2.90 17.20
N GLY A 219 -19.04 3.60 18.28
CA GLY A 219 -19.40 5.01 18.27
C GLY A 219 -20.84 5.32 17.84
N PHE A 220 -21.75 4.33 17.82
CA PHE A 220 -23.14 4.57 17.46
C PHE A 220 -23.89 5.28 18.61
N SER A 221 -24.76 6.24 18.26
CA SER A 221 -25.70 6.82 19.23
C SER A 221 -26.80 5.82 19.66
N SER A 222 -27.43 6.07 20.80
CA SER A 222 -28.51 5.21 21.28
C SER A 222 -29.67 5.07 20.29
N GLU A 223 -29.98 6.13 19.55
CA GLU A 223 -31.00 6.17 18.49
C GLU A 223 -30.57 5.30 17.30
N ALA A 224 -29.30 5.41 16.88
CA ALA A 224 -28.75 4.59 15.81
C ALA A 224 -28.71 3.11 16.19
N ILE A 225 -28.36 2.79 17.44
CA ILE A 225 -28.38 1.42 17.96
C ILE A 225 -29.82 0.87 17.97
N ALA A 226 -30.77 1.67 18.41
CA ALA A 226 -32.20 1.29 18.46
C ALA A 226 -32.70 0.94 17.04
N ALA A 227 -32.41 1.78 16.05
CA ALA A 227 -32.76 1.55 14.65
C ALA A 227 -32.11 0.26 14.09
N HIS A 228 -30.81 0.06 14.34
CA HIS A 228 -30.07 -1.12 13.87
C HIS A 228 -30.56 -2.44 14.48
N LEU A 229 -30.96 -2.41 15.74
CA LEU A 229 -31.39 -3.61 16.48
C LEU A 229 -32.91 -3.81 16.46
N ALA A 230 -33.63 -2.93 15.79
CA ALA A 230 -35.12 -2.90 15.75
C ALA A 230 -35.76 -2.93 17.14
N ILE A 231 -35.24 -2.09 18.06
CA ILE A 231 -35.75 -1.94 19.46
C ILE A 231 -35.96 -0.45 19.77
N SER A 232 -36.61 -0.15 20.92
CA SER A 232 -36.75 1.24 21.33
C SER A 232 -35.44 1.83 21.90
N PRO A 233 -35.20 3.15 21.80
CA PRO A 233 -34.08 3.81 22.48
C PRO A 233 -34.06 3.55 24.00
N HIS A 234 -35.21 3.46 24.62
CA HIS A 234 -35.32 3.11 26.05
C HIS A 234 -34.79 1.69 26.33
N SER A 235 -35.06 0.75 25.45
CA SER A 235 -34.50 -0.61 25.53
C SER A 235 -32.98 -0.62 25.45
N VAL A 236 -32.40 0.21 24.58
CA VAL A 236 -30.91 0.38 24.45
C VAL A 236 -30.34 0.84 25.80
N LEU A 237 -30.93 1.86 26.42
CA LEU A 237 -30.48 2.37 27.72
C LEU A 237 -30.59 1.29 28.83
N THR A 238 -31.64 0.49 28.78
CA THR A 238 -31.83 -0.61 29.73
C THR A 238 -30.76 -1.69 29.57
N TYR A 239 -30.48 -2.12 28.32
CA TYR A 239 -29.40 -3.11 28.06
C TYR A 239 -28.02 -2.58 28.43
N ARG A 240 -27.72 -1.30 28.13
CA ARG A 240 -26.50 -0.63 28.54
C ARG A 240 -26.31 -0.63 30.06
N ARG A 241 -27.35 -0.23 30.82
CA ARG A 241 -27.29 -0.21 32.26
C ARG A 241 -27.03 -1.61 32.83
N ARG A 242 -27.77 -2.62 32.38
CA ARG A 242 -27.59 -4.01 32.82
C ARG A 242 -26.18 -4.55 32.48
N ALA A 243 -25.66 -4.21 31.33
CA ALA A 243 -24.31 -4.60 30.95
C ALA A 243 -23.29 -4.01 31.93
N TYR A 244 -23.38 -2.73 32.24
CA TYR A 244 -22.48 -2.07 33.19
C TYR A 244 -22.58 -2.63 34.61
N GLU A 245 -23.80 -2.89 35.09
CA GLU A 245 -24.02 -3.52 36.39
C GLU A 245 -23.39 -4.93 36.48
N ARG A 246 -23.31 -5.67 35.36
CA ARG A 246 -22.68 -7.00 35.31
C ARG A 246 -21.16 -6.96 35.20
N LEU A 247 -20.61 -5.90 34.65
CA LEU A 247 -19.18 -5.74 34.46
C LEU A 247 -18.49 -5.09 35.68
N GLY A 248 -19.24 -4.51 36.62
CA GLY A 248 -18.74 -3.78 37.80
C GLY A 248 -18.61 -2.31 37.47
#